data_de3eb0728ba54f6ff9b8b719b78b209b
#
_entry.id   de3eb0728ba54f6ff9b8b719b78b209b
#
_cell.length_a   1.000
_cell.length_b   1.000
_cell.length_c   1.000
_cell.angle_alpha   90.00
_cell.angle_beta   90.00
_cell.angle_gamma   90.00
#
_symmetry.space_group_name_H-M   'P 1'
#
loop_
_entity.id
_entity.type
_entity.pdbx_description
1 polymer ?
#
loop_
_entity_poly.entity_id
_entity_poly.type
_entity_poly.pdbx_seq_one_letter_code
_entity_poly.pdbx_strand_id
1 'polypeptide(L)'
;MKYKIYHSQRFKKELFRFDKNFQDRVDKIEEELVENPYSGKPLGVKWFREKRYEKYRIYYLIYDNLKVAFMVGISDKKDQQKVINTIKLLLDFFREELENLIDKNKFT
;
A
#
# COMPACT_ATOMS: atom_id res chain seq x y z
N MET A 1 15.45 4.28 -10.65
CA MET A 1 14.52 5.40 -10.39
C MET A 1 13.69 5.08 -9.16
N LYS A 2 13.62 6.00 -8.21
CA LYS A 2 12.95 5.74 -6.93
C LYS A 2 11.47 6.07 -6.97
N TYR A 3 10.66 5.22 -6.35
CA TYR A 3 9.24 5.44 -6.19
C TYR A 3 8.97 6.19 -4.88
N LYS A 4 7.93 7.00 -4.87
CA LYS A 4 7.44 7.63 -3.63
C LYS A 4 6.39 6.73 -3.00
N ILE A 5 6.35 6.72 -1.67
CA ILE A 5 5.37 5.94 -0.92
C ILE A 5 4.33 6.90 -0.35
N TYR A 6 3.07 6.60 -0.64
CA TYR A 6 1.93 7.31 -0.05
C TYR A 6 1.07 6.33 0.73
N HIS A 7 0.35 6.82 1.72
CA HIS A 7 -0.57 6.04 2.53
C HIS A 7 -1.99 6.50 2.31
N SER A 8 -2.91 5.57 2.07
CA SER A 8 -4.34 5.88 2.10
C SER A 8 -4.76 6.16 3.55
N GLN A 9 -5.85 6.86 3.73
CA GLN A 9 -6.41 7.13 5.05
C GLN A 9 -6.73 5.82 5.77
N ARG A 10 -7.28 4.87 5.04
CA ARG A 10 -7.57 3.53 5.56
C ARG A 10 -6.32 2.83 6.07
N PHE A 11 -5.24 2.89 5.29
CA PHE A 11 -3.98 2.26 5.67
C PHE A 11 -3.41 2.87 6.95
N LYS A 12 -3.43 4.20 7.05
CA LYS A 12 -2.96 4.90 8.25
C LYS A 12 -3.73 4.46 9.49
N LYS A 13 -5.05 4.36 9.39
CA LYS A 13 -5.90 3.94 10.52
C LYS A 13 -5.60 2.50 10.93
N GLU A 14 -5.45 1.61 9.97
CA GLU A 14 -5.15 0.22 10.25
C GLU A 14 -3.77 0.07 10.88
N LEU A 15 -2.76 0.74 10.32
CA LEU A 15 -1.39 0.69 10.82
C LEU A 15 -1.28 1.22 12.26
N PHE A 16 -2.03 2.26 12.57
CA PHE A 16 -2.01 2.87 13.90
C PHE A 16 -2.43 1.90 15.01
N ARG A 17 -3.22 0.87 14.69
CA ARG A 17 -3.68 -0.14 15.65
C ARG A 17 -2.61 -1.17 16.02
N PHE A 18 -1.53 -1.22 15.27
CA PHE A 18 -0.45 -2.15 15.52
C PHE A 18 0.59 -1.52 16.44
N ASP A 19 1.40 -2.37 17.09
CA ASP A 19 2.45 -1.89 17.98
C ASP A 19 3.62 -1.29 17.16
N LYS A 20 4.56 -0.70 17.87
CA LYS A 20 5.71 -0.04 17.26
C LYS A 20 6.55 -1.01 16.44
N ASN A 21 6.73 -2.24 16.90
CA ASN A 21 7.54 -3.23 16.18
C ASN A 21 6.96 -3.53 14.80
N PHE A 22 5.65 -3.64 14.72
CA PHE A 22 4.97 -3.84 13.44
C PHE A 22 5.13 -2.61 12.54
N GLN A 23 4.95 -1.42 13.09
CA GLN A 23 5.08 -0.18 12.34
C GLN A 23 6.51 0.00 11.81
N ASP A 24 7.51 -0.33 12.61
CA ASP A 24 8.92 -0.29 12.17
C ASP A 24 9.17 -1.28 11.04
N ARG A 25 8.54 -2.45 11.09
CA ARG A 25 8.68 -3.44 10.01
C ARG A 25 8.04 -2.93 8.72
N VAL A 26 6.90 -2.26 8.82
CA VAL A 26 6.26 -1.63 7.64
C VAL A 26 7.18 -0.57 7.04
N ASP A 27 7.83 0.23 7.87
CA ASP A 27 8.78 1.23 7.39
C ASP A 27 9.89 0.58 6.56
N LYS A 28 10.43 -0.55 7.02
CA LYS A 28 11.46 -1.28 6.28
C LYS A 28 10.95 -1.85 4.97
N ILE A 29 9.71 -2.36 4.97
CA ILE A 29 9.08 -2.83 3.74
C ILE A 29 8.96 -1.69 2.75
N GLU A 30 8.54 -0.51 3.22
CA GLU A 30 8.40 0.66 2.36
C GLU A 30 9.74 1.12 1.79
N GLU A 31 10.82 1.01 2.55
CA GLU A 31 12.17 1.30 2.03
C GLU A 31 12.52 0.37 0.86
N GLU A 32 12.16 -0.90 0.95
CA GLU A 32 12.35 -1.84 -0.15
C GLU A 32 11.52 -1.44 -1.38
N LEU A 33 10.27 -1.00 -1.16
CA LEU A 33 9.38 -0.60 -2.24
C LEU A 33 9.83 0.67 -2.95
N VAL A 34 10.51 1.57 -2.25
CA VAL A 34 11.11 2.77 -2.88
C VAL A 34 12.07 2.35 -3.99
N GLU A 35 12.88 1.33 -3.73
CA GLU A 35 13.86 0.85 -4.71
C GLU A 35 13.24 -0.09 -5.73
N ASN A 36 12.30 -0.96 -5.30
CA ASN A 36 11.67 -1.94 -6.19
C ASN A 36 10.23 -2.22 -5.75
N PRO A 37 9.26 -1.48 -6.28
CA PRO A 37 7.86 -1.70 -5.93
C PRO A 37 7.33 -3.05 -6.41
N TYR A 38 7.99 -3.67 -7.37
CA TYR A 38 7.57 -4.98 -7.91
C TYR A 38 8.12 -6.16 -7.09
N SER A 39 8.74 -5.91 -5.94
CA SER A 39 9.28 -6.98 -5.09
C SER A 39 8.20 -7.77 -4.35
N GLY A 40 7.00 -7.23 -4.18
CA GLY A 40 5.89 -7.96 -3.57
C GLY A 40 5.25 -8.96 -4.52
N LYS A 41 4.41 -9.83 -3.97
CA LYS A 41 3.69 -10.85 -4.75
C LYS A 41 2.54 -10.19 -5.52
N PRO A 42 2.40 -10.43 -6.84
CA PRO A 42 1.28 -9.88 -7.60
C PRO A 42 -0.03 -10.60 -7.24
N LEU A 43 -1.12 -9.84 -7.24
CA LEU A 43 -2.45 -10.32 -6.88
C LEU A 43 -3.38 -10.26 -8.10
N GLY A 44 -3.08 -11.09 -9.10
CA GLY A 44 -3.87 -11.18 -10.32
C GLY A 44 -3.49 -10.17 -11.40
N VAL A 45 -2.95 -9.03 -11.01
CA VAL A 45 -2.45 -8.02 -11.94
C VAL A 45 -1.11 -7.50 -11.45
N LYS A 46 -0.32 -6.95 -12.35
CA LYS A 46 1.06 -6.53 -12.07
C LYS A 46 1.15 -5.40 -11.06
N TRP A 47 0.20 -4.49 -11.06
CA TRP A 47 0.23 -3.26 -10.27
C TRP A 47 -0.46 -3.36 -8.91
N PHE A 48 -1.02 -4.52 -8.56
CA PHE A 48 -1.63 -4.77 -7.24
C PHE A 48 -0.84 -5.87 -6.57
N ARG A 49 -0.17 -5.55 -5.45
CA ARG A 49 0.77 -6.47 -4.83
C ARG A 49 0.62 -6.51 -3.32
N GLU A 50 1.17 -7.57 -2.73
CA GLU A 50 1.25 -7.70 -1.29
C GLU A 50 2.67 -7.99 -0.83
N LYS A 51 3.00 -7.53 0.36
CA LYS A 51 4.16 -7.96 1.13
C LYS A 51 3.67 -8.74 2.33
N ARG A 52 4.43 -9.77 2.70
CA ARG A 52 4.07 -10.61 3.84
C ARG A 52 4.96 -10.28 5.03
N TYR A 53 4.33 -10.20 6.22
CA TYR A 53 5.05 -10.15 7.48
C TYR A 53 4.32 -11.05 8.46
N GLU A 54 4.92 -12.20 8.82
CA GLU A 54 4.33 -13.23 9.66
C GLU A 54 2.97 -13.64 9.10
N LYS A 55 1.91 -13.56 9.91
CA LYS A 55 0.54 -13.89 9.47
C LYS A 55 -0.14 -12.73 8.75
N TYR A 56 0.52 -11.57 8.65
CA TYR A 56 -0.08 -10.38 8.07
C TYR A 56 0.31 -10.20 6.62
N ARG A 57 -0.57 -9.51 5.90
CA ARG A 57 -0.39 -9.11 4.50
C ARG A 57 -0.55 -7.61 4.40
N ILE A 58 0.35 -6.97 3.69
CA ILE A 58 0.37 -5.53 3.50
C ILE A 58 0.19 -5.28 2.02
N TYR A 59 -0.88 -4.57 1.67
CA TYR A 59 -1.31 -4.40 0.27
C TYR A 59 -0.97 -3.03 -0.25
N TYR A 60 -0.56 -2.97 -1.53
CA TYR A 60 -0.26 -1.70 -2.15
C TYR A 60 -0.55 -1.75 -3.65
N LEU A 61 -0.78 -0.57 -4.21
CA LEU A 61 -1.03 -0.35 -5.63
C LEU A 61 0.15 0.42 -6.21
N ILE A 62 0.58 0.03 -7.42
CA ILE A 62 1.68 0.69 -8.10
C ILE A 62 1.10 1.55 -9.22
N TYR A 63 1.41 2.85 -9.18
CA TYR A 63 1.07 3.79 -10.23
C TYR A 63 2.37 4.17 -10.93
N ASP A 64 2.73 3.38 -11.93
CA ASP A 64 4.03 3.47 -12.57
C ASP A 64 4.23 4.81 -13.29
N ASN A 65 3.18 5.34 -13.89
CA ASN A 65 3.22 6.65 -14.55
C ASN A 65 3.48 7.80 -13.57
N LEU A 66 3.16 7.63 -12.30
CA LEU A 66 3.39 8.63 -11.24
C LEU A 66 4.62 8.31 -10.40
N LYS A 67 5.22 7.15 -10.60
CA LYS A 67 6.32 6.62 -9.78
C LYS A 67 5.92 6.59 -8.31
N VAL A 68 4.74 6.02 -8.01
CA VAL A 68 4.18 5.94 -6.66
C VAL A 68 3.78 4.51 -6.34
N ALA A 69 4.08 4.09 -5.11
CA ALA A 69 3.48 2.91 -4.48
C ALA A 69 2.54 3.43 -3.39
N PHE A 70 1.28 3.06 -3.48
CA PHE A 70 0.22 3.55 -2.60
C PHE A 70 -0.22 2.44 -1.65
N MET A 71 0.03 2.61 -0.35
CA MET A 71 -0.30 1.62 0.65
C MET A 71 -1.78 1.72 0.96
N VAL A 72 -2.54 0.61 0.79
CA VAL A 72 -4.01 0.66 0.81
C VAL A 72 -4.66 -0.28 1.82
N GLY A 73 -3.93 -1.21 2.43
CA GLY A 73 -4.57 -2.08 3.42
C GLY A 73 -3.64 -3.05 4.09
N ILE A 74 -4.12 -3.60 5.21
CA ILE A 74 -3.45 -4.63 5.98
C ILE A 74 -4.51 -5.68 6.35
N SER A 75 -4.16 -6.95 6.24
CA SER A 75 -5.01 -8.01 6.76
C SER A 75 -4.17 -9.11 7.36
N ASP A 76 -4.79 -9.99 8.15
CA ASP A 76 -4.16 -11.26 8.45
C ASP A 76 -4.45 -12.24 7.30
N LYS A 77 -3.87 -13.44 7.41
CA LYS A 77 -4.07 -14.49 6.40
C LYS A 77 -5.54 -14.90 6.29
N LYS A 78 -6.27 -14.89 7.41
CA LYS A 78 -7.67 -15.32 7.48
C LYS A 78 -8.58 -14.43 6.62
N ASP A 79 -8.35 -13.11 6.65
CA ASP A 79 -9.19 -12.14 5.95
C ASP A 79 -8.62 -11.73 4.60
N GLN A 80 -7.58 -12.40 4.12
CA GLN A 80 -6.86 -12.02 2.90
C GLN A 80 -7.79 -11.84 1.71
N GLN A 81 -8.60 -12.82 1.38
CA GLN A 81 -9.44 -12.75 0.19
C GLN A 81 -10.49 -11.65 0.30
N LYS A 82 -11.06 -11.48 1.48
CA LYS A 82 -12.04 -10.42 1.73
C LYS A 82 -11.43 -9.03 1.51
N VAL A 83 -10.23 -8.81 2.00
CA VAL A 83 -9.55 -7.51 1.85
C VAL A 83 -9.14 -7.27 0.40
N ILE A 84 -8.63 -8.30 -0.28
CA ILE A 84 -8.30 -8.21 -1.71
C ILE A 84 -9.53 -7.79 -2.52
N ASN A 85 -10.66 -8.44 -2.28
CA ASN A 85 -11.91 -8.12 -2.98
C ASN A 85 -12.36 -6.68 -2.71
N THR A 86 -12.25 -6.24 -1.47
CA THR A 86 -12.60 -4.87 -1.09
C THR A 86 -11.73 -3.84 -1.81
N ILE A 87 -10.40 -4.09 -1.86
CA ILE A 87 -9.49 -3.18 -2.55
C ILE A 87 -9.83 -3.11 -4.04
N LYS A 88 -10.14 -4.24 -4.67
CA LYS A 88 -10.53 -4.27 -6.08
C LYS A 88 -11.79 -3.44 -6.36
N LEU A 89 -12.73 -3.43 -5.43
CA LEU A 89 -13.95 -2.62 -5.56
C LEU A 89 -13.69 -1.13 -5.38
N LEU A 90 -12.61 -0.76 -4.70
CA LEU A 90 -12.31 0.64 -4.33
C LEU A 90 -11.20 1.25 -5.17
N LEU A 91 -10.84 0.65 -6.31
CA LEU A 91 -9.71 1.13 -7.12
C LEU A 91 -9.87 2.59 -7.56
N ASP A 92 -11.07 2.96 -8.01
CA ASP A 92 -11.33 4.35 -8.42
C ASP A 92 -11.26 5.30 -7.22
N PHE A 93 -11.76 4.88 -6.08
CA PHE A 93 -11.68 5.65 -4.84
C PHE A 93 -10.23 5.89 -4.43
N PHE A 94 -9.40 4.86 -4.46
CA PHE A 94 -7.99 4.98 -4.10
C PHE A 94 -7.23 5.87 -5.08
N ARG A 95 -7.53 5.77 -6.37
CA ARG A 95 -6.89 6.62 -7.37
C ARG A 95 -7.20 8.09 -7.12
N GLU A 96 -8.47 8.41 -6.87
CA GLU A 96 -8.89 9.77 -6.57
C GLU A 96 -8.23 10.28 -5.29
N GLU A 97 -8.19 9.45 -4.25
CA GLU A 97 -7.52 9.79 -2.99
C GLU A 97 -6.04 10.10 -3.22
N LEU A 98 -5.34 9.27 -4.00
CA LEU A 98 -3.93 9.48 -4.30
C LEU A 98 -3.71 10.78 -5.07
N GLU A 99 -4.53 11.05 -6.08
CA GLU A 99 -4.45 12.29 -6.86
C GLU A 99 -4.60 13.51 -5.96
N ASN A 100 -5.55 13.48 -5.03
CA ASN A 100 -5.75 14.56 -4.07
C ASN A 100 -4.54 14.74 -3.15
N LEU A 101 -3.93 13.64 -2.70
CA LEU A 101 -2.72 13.70 -1.86
C LEU A 101 -1.54 14.30 -2.61
N ILE A 102 -1.36 13.94 -3.87
CA ILE A 102 -0.28 14.49 -4.70
C ILE A 102 -0.49 15.98 -4.92
N ASP A 103 -1.71 16.41 -5.27
CA ASP A 103 -2.04 17.81 -5.49
C ASP A 103 -1.81 18.63 -4.23
N LYS A 104 -2.21 18.10 -3.08
CA LYS A 104 -2.01 18.75 -1.79
C LYS A 104 -0.52 18.97 -1.49
N ASN A 105 0.33 18.01 -1.84
CA ASN A 105 1.77 18.12 -1.63
C ASN A 105 2.44 19.14 -2.54
N LYS A 106 1.85 19.41 -3.72
CA LYS A 106 2.41 20.42 -4.65
C LYS A 106 2.33 21.83 -4.11
N PHE A 107 1.39 22.09 -3.21
CA PHE A 107 1.12 23.45 -2.73
C PHE A 107 1.60 23.68 -1.28
N THR A 108 2.35 22.73 -0.73
CA THR A 108 2.91 22.87 0.64
C THR A 108 4.46 23.01 0.65
#